data_728cddbbef6a705acae2b78e1512cef3
#
_entry.id   728cddbbef6a705acae2b78e1512cef3
#
_cell.length_a   1.000
_cell.length_b   1.000
_cell.length_c   1.000
_cell.angle_alpha   90.00
_cell.angle_beta   90.00
_cell.angle_gamma   90.00
#
_symmetry.space_group_name_H-M   'P 1'
#
loop_
_entity.id
_entity.type
_entity.pdbx_description
1 polymer ?
#
loop_
_entity_poly.entity_id
_entity_poly.type
_entity_poly.pdbx_seq_one_letter_code
_entity_poly.pdbx_strand_id
1 'polypeptide(L)'
;MCIRDSLYLVESILADAGLPKTTLQCPPAWPRDAQAKDLLIAAGHRHAQRLYHNCSGKHAGWLAACAAGDEPTATYLDPSHPLQLRIRALIEEVTGVGGDRVGVDGCGAPTLRGGLPGLARAFSRLSTEPRFEQARLAMHRFPALVAANTLADATFAAWWGGPVKVGAQGLIAAGRNGVGIAAKSHEGSVDIATAGIAEAARQIGLLPAAAEEALNDVRRIPVLGGGRRVGSIQPIANGR
;
A
#
# COMPACT_ATOMS: atom_id res chain seq x y z
N MET A 1 13.53 -9.62 -1.33
CA MET A 1 14.21 -8.32 -1.56
C MET A 1 14.74 -7.81 -0.24
N CYS A 2 15.97 -7.33 -0.22
CA CYS A 2 16.60 -6.84 1.00
C CYS A 2 16.07 -5.43 1.32
N ILE A 3 15.93 -5.09 2.61
CA ILE A 3 15.60 -3.72 3.06
C ILE A 3 16.54 -2.68 2.42
N ARG A 4 17.81 -3.05 2.17
CA ARG A 4 18.81 -2.21 1.52
C ARG A 4 18.36 -1.75 0.13
N ASP A 5 17.70 -2.61 -0.65
CA ASP A 5 17.24 -2.27 -2.01
C ASP A 5 16.16 -1.20 -1.98
N SER A 6 15.22 -1.30 -1.03
CA SER A 6 14.17 -0.29 -0.84
C SER A 6 14.74 1.05 -0.40
N LEU A 7 15.71 1.05 0.53
CA LEU A 7 16.37 2.27 1.00
C LEU A 7 17.18 2.92 -0.11
N TYR A 8 17.95 2.10 -0.87
CA TYR A 8 18.72 2.58 -2.02
C TYR A 8 17.83 3.26 -3.07
N LEU A 9 16.67 2.68 -3.38
CA LEU A 9 15.74 3.27 -4.34
C LEU A 9 15.20 4.63 -3.88
N VAL A 10 14.84 4.77 -2.60
CA VAL A 10 14.41 6.06 -2.04
C VAL A 10 15.52 7.09 -2.11
N GLU A 11 16.76 6.69 -1.78
CA GLU A 11 17.93 7.56 -1.86
C GLU A 11 18.23 7.96 -3.31
N SER A 12 18.13 7.01 -4.26
CA SER A 12 18.33 7.29 -5.69
C SER A 12 17.31 8.29 -6.23
N ILE A 13 16.01 8.10 -5.92
CA ILE A 13 14.96 9.03 -6.36
C ILE A 13 15.26 10.46 -5.88
N LEU A 14 15.69 10.61 -4.63
CA LEU A 14 16.03 11.93 -4.10
C LEU A 14 17.31 12.50 -4.74
N ALA A 15 18.33 11.67 -4.91
CA ALA A 15 19.60 12.09 -5.53
C ALA A 15 19.40 12.53 -6.99
N ASP A 16 18.63 11.76 -7.76
CA ASP A 16 18.29 12.10 -9.15
C ASP A 16 17.50 13.42 -9.26
N ALA A 17 16.71 13.74 -8.23
CA ALA A 17 16.01 15.01 -8.11
C ALA A 17 16.88 16.16 -7.52
N GLY A 18 18.16 15.91 -7.20
CA GLY A 18 19.05 16.89 -6.58
C GLY A 18 18.69 17.23 -5.13
N LEU A 19 17.98 16.35 -4.42
CA LEU A 19 17.44 16.60 -3.08
C LEU A 19 18.14 15.76 -2.01
N PRO A 20 18.52 16.34 -0.87
CA PRO A 20 19.08 15.59 0.25
C PRO A 20 17.98 14.80 1.00
N LYS A 21 18.36 13.73 1.69
CA LYS A 21 17.45 12.90 2.51
C LYS A 21 16.70 13.69 3.59
N THR A 22 17.25 14.81 4.01
CA THR A 22 16.66 15.71 5.00
C THR A 22 15.38 16.41 4.52
N THR A 23 15.12 16.41 3.20
CA THR A 23 13.86 16.94 2.63
C THR A 23 12.64 16.08 2.91
N LEU A 24 12.83 14.81 3.26
CA LEU A 24 11.73 13.94 3.67
C LEU A 24 11.04 14.49 4.93
N GLN A 25 9.73 14.66 4.89
CA GLN A 25 8.93 15.17 6.03
C GLN A 25 8.08 14.10 6.72
N CYS A 26 8.07 12.84 6.21
CA CYS A 26 7.48 11.76 7.00
C CYS A 26 8.21 11.63 8.35
N PRO A 27 7.52 11.22 9.44
CA PRO A 27 8.16 11.08 10.75
C PRO A 27 9.24 9.99 10.74
N PRO A 28 10.24 10.07 11.62
CA PRO A 28 11.15 8.95 11.83
C PRO A 28 10.38 7.70 12.27
N ALA A 29 10.66 6.56 11.66
CA ALA A 29 10.04 5.28 11.99
C ALA A 29 11.04 4.13 11.79
N TRP A 30 10.76 2.97 12.39
CA TRP A 30 11.35 1.71 12.00
C TRP A 30 10.50 1.08 10.86
N PRO A 31 11.08 0.19 10.04
CA PRO A 31 10.29 -0.59 9.09
C PRO A 31 9.15 -1.34 9.78
N ARG A 32 8.00 -1.49 9.10
CA ARG A 32 6.88 -2.30 9.61
C ARG A 32 7.22 -3.80 9.66
N ASP A 33 8.06 -4.26 8.76
CA ASP A 33 8.56 -5.62 8.74
C ASP A 33 9.56 -5.82 9.87
N ALA A 34 9.28 -6.78 10.78
CA ALA A 34 10.11 -7.03 11.95
C ALA A 34 11.51 -7.53 11.56
N GLN A 35 11.60 -8.39 10.54
CA GLN A 35 12.88 -8.91 10.07
C GLN A 35 13.75 -7.78 9.47
N ALA A 36 13.14 -6.87 8.71
CA ALA A 36 13.84 -5.70 8.17
C ALA A 36 14.35 -4.79 9.29
N LYS A 37 13.57 -4.58 10.35
CA LYS A 37 14.00 -3.84 11.54
C LYS A 37 15.18 -4.51 12.22
N ASP A 38 15.12 -5.81 12.46
CA ASP A 38 16.17 -6.57 13.11
C ASP A 38 17.48 -6.53 12.31
N LEU A 39 17.40 -6.62 10.99
CA LEU A 39 18.56 -6.48 10.10
C LEU A 39 19.21 -5.09 10.20
N LEU A 40 18.42 -4.02 10.30
CA LEU A 40 18.95 -2.67 10.50
C LEU A 40 19.63 -2.54 11.86
N ILE A 41 19.04 -3.07 12.93
CA ILE A 41 19.62 -3.07 14.27
C ILE A 41 20.95 -3.86 14.28
N ALA A 42 20.99 -5.03 13.66
CA ALA A 42 22.19 -5.86 13.52
C ALA A 42 23.27 -5.15 12.70
N ALA A 43 22.90 -4.32 11.72
CA ALA A 43 23.82 -3.48 10.96
C ALA A 43 24.31 -2.22 11.72
N GLY A 44 23.93 -2.06 13.00
CA GLY A 44 24.40 -0.97 13.87
C GLY A 44 23.53 0.28 13.89
N HIS A 45 22.37 0.28 13.22
CA HIS A 45 21.42 1.40 13.30
C HIS A 45 20.76 1.42 14.69
N ARG A 46 20.79 2.57 15.37
CA ARG A 46 20.31 2.70 16.76
C ARG A 46 19.03 3.52 16.89
N HIS A 47 18.65 4.26 15.85
CA HIS A 47 17.51 5.18 15.90
C HIS A 47 16.63 5.01 14.66
N ALA A 48 15.32 5.23 14.86
CA ALA A 48 14.37 5.38 13.77
C ALA A 48 14.76 6.55 12.86
N GLN A 49 14.56 6.41 11.55
CA GLN A 49 14.88 7.44 10.58
C GLN A 49 13.69 7.67 9.63
N ARG A 50 13.61 8.86 9.05
CA ARG A 50 12.60 9.19 8.03
C ARG A 50 12.69 8.27 6.82
N LEU A 51 13.90 7.88 6.46
CA LEU A 51 14.17 6.96 5.35
C LEU A 51 13.54 5.58 5.57
N TYR A 52 13.44 5.10 6.82
CA TYR A 52 12.87 3.78 7.13
C TYR A 52 11.35 3.78 7.24
N HIS A 53 10.72 4.95 7.19
CA HIS A 53 9.28 5.06 7.22
C HIS A 53 8.68 4.37 6.00
N ASN A 54 7.61 3.60 6.20
CA ASN A 54 6.92 2.85 5.12
C ASN A 54 6.37 3.73 3.98
N CYS A 55 6.25 5.04 4.18
CA CYS A 55 5.86 6.00 3.16
C CYS A 55 7.04 6.78 2.54
N SER A 56 8.29 6.51 2.91
CA SER A 56 9.45 7.28 2.42
C SER A 56 9.53 7.31 0.89
N GLY A 57 9.24 6.18 0.22
CA GLY A 57 9.20 6.11 -1.24
C GLY A 57 8.13 7.02 -1.87
N LYS A 58 6.92 7.09 -1.26
CA LYS A 58 5.87 8.02 -1.69
C LYS A 58 6.33 9.47 -1.56
N HIS A 59 6.93 9.82 -0.42
CA HIS A 59 7.44 11.16 -0.17
C HIS A 59 8.58 11.52 -1.14
N ALA A 60 9.50 10.61 -1.41
CA ALA A 60 10.57 10.81 -2.38
C ALA A 60 10.03 11.05 -3.79
N GLY A 61 9.05 10.25 -4.22
CA GLY A 61 8.39 10.46 -5.51
C GLY A 61 7.66 11.79 -5.62
N TRP A 62 7.00 12.25 -4.55
CA TRP A 62 6.37 13.57 -4.52
C TRP A 62 7.39 14.71 -4.57
N LEU A 63 8.49 14.59 -3.83
CA LEU A 63 9.57 15.56 -3.84
C LEU A 63 10.25 15.63 -5.23
N ALA A 64 10.47 14.50 -5.87
CA ALA A 64 10.98 14.45 -7.24
C ALA A 64 10.00 15.12 -8.24
N ALA A 65 8.69 14.90 -8.08
CA ALA A 65 7.68 15.56 -8.89
C ALA A 65 7.66 17.09 -8.67
N CYS A 66 7.83 17.55 -7.43
CA CYS A 66 7.96 18.99 -7.12
C CYS A 66 9.21 19.58 -7.78
N ALA A 67 10.37 18.92 -7.65
CA ALA A 67 11.61 19.36 -8.26
C ALA A 67 11.51 19.44 -9.79
N ALA A 68 10.91 18.43 -10.43
CA ALA A 68 10.69 18.43 -11.88
C ALA A 68 9.71 19.49 -12.37
N GLY A 69 8.76 19.90 -11.51
CA GLY A 69 7.78 20.96 -11.80
C GLY A 69 8.17 22.35 -11.32
N ASP A 70 9.39 22.51 -10.81
CA ASP A 70 9.86 23.77 -10.18
C ASP A 70 8.91 24.28 -9.07
N GLU A 71 8.40 23.33 -8.27
CA GLU A 71 7.46 23.60 -7.16
C GLU A 71 8.18 23.56 -5.81
N PRO A 72 7.70 24.31 -4.79
CA PRO A 72 8.35 24.37 -3.47
C PRO A 72 8.39 23.01 -2.76
N THR A 73 9.57 22.44 -2.58
CA THR A 73 9.72 21.14 -1.86
C THR A 73 9.51 21.25 -0.36
N ALA A 74 9.59 22.45 0.23
CA ALA A 74 9.44 22.65 1.68
C ALA A 74 7.98 22.52 2.15
N THR A 75 7.00 22.74 1.28
CA THR A 75 5.57 22.77 1.60
C THR A 75 4.75 21.70 0.90
N TYR A 76 5.39 20.66 0.35
CA TYR A 76 4.73 19.62 -0.47
C TYR A 76 3.64 18.82 0.27
N LEU A 77 3.55 18.92 1.59
CA LEU A 77 2.48 18.33 2.40
C LEU A 77 1.32 19.29 2.69
N ASP A 78 1.43 20.57 2.32
CA ASP A 78 0.32 21.50 2.49
C ASP A 78 -0.84 21.10 1.57
N PRO A 79 -2.08 20.97 2.10
CA PRO A 79 -3.24 20.63 1.26
C PRO A 79 -3.49 21.60 0.09
N SER A 80 -3.02 22.85 0.18
CA SER A 80 -3.12 23.88 -0.87
C SER A 80 -1.96 23.85 -1.88
N HIS A 81 -0.93 23.03 -1.64
CA HIS A 81 0.22 22.90 -2.54
C HIS A 81 -0.22 22.38 -3.92
N PRO A 82 0.32 22.90 -5.05
CA PRO A 82 -0.07 22.45 -6.39
C PRO A 82 -0.02 20.93 -6.58
N LEU A 83 1.01 20.25 -6.07
CA LEU A 83 1.08 18.79 -6.08
C LEU A 83 -0.14 18.14 -5.39
N GLN A 84 -0.51 18.61 -4.19
CA GLN A 84 -1.62 18.02 -3.42
C GLN A 84 -2.97 18.29 -4.09
N LEU A 85 -3.14 19.45 -4.71
CA LEU A 85 -4.33 19.77 -5.50
C LEU A 85 -4.46 18.83 -6.71
N ARG A 86 -3.36 18.54 -7.43
CA ARG A 86 -3.37 17.55 -8.53
C ARG A 86 -3.68 16.14 -8.04
N ILE A 87 -3.08 15.72 -6.91
CA ILE A 87 -3.36 14.40 -6.30
C ILE A 87 -4.84 14.30 -5.93
N ARG A 88 -5.40 15.35 -5.31
CA ARG A 88 -6.81 15.40 -4.96
C ARG A 88 -7.69 15.27 -6.19
N ALA A 89 -7.46 16.07 -7.22
CA ALA A 89 -8.23 16.05 -8.46
C ALA A 89 -8.19 14.67 -9.13
N LEU A 90 -7.01 14.01 -9.17
CA LEU A 90 -6.86 12.67 -9.70
C LEU A 90 -7.66 11.64 -8.88
N ILE A 91 -7.58 11.70 -7.54
CA ILE A 91 -8.31 10.77 -6.67
C ILE A 91 -9.82 10.96 -6.85
N GLU A 92 -10.31 12.19 -6.88
CA GLU A 92 -11.72 12.51 -7.14
C GLU A 92 -12.19 11.96 -8.50
N GLU A 93 -11.38 12.15 -9.54
CA GLU A 93 -11.66 11.62 -10.87
C GLU A 93 -11.74 10.09 -10.90
N VAL A 94 -10.76 9.39 -10.33
CA VAL A 94 -10.69 7.91 -10.43
C VAL A 94 -11.66 7.22 -9.48
N THR A 95 -11.98 7.82 -8.35
CA THR A 95 -12.95 7.26 -7.39
C THR A 95 -14.40 7.65 -7.70
N GLY A 96 -14.61 8.76 -8.44
CA GLY A 96 -15.93 9.36 -8.66
C GLY A 96 -16.56 9.93 -7.39
N VAL A 97 -15.76 10.21 -6.37
CA VAL A 97 -16.21 10.76 -5.07
C VAL A 97 -15.47 12.06 -4.80
N GLY A 98 -16.19 13.15 -4.58
CA GLY A 98 -15.61 14.44 -4.20
C GLY A 98 -14.92 14.33 -2.83
N GLY A 99 -13.68 14.78 -2.77
CA GLY A 99 -12.87 14.80 -1.54
C GLY A 99 -13.19 16.03 -0.69
N ASP A 100 -14.41 16.11 -0.13
CA ASP A 100 -14.87 17.23 0.69
C ASP A 100 -14.17 17.30 2.06
N ARG A 101 -13.57 16.20 2.50
CA ARG A 101 -12.88 16.11 3.79
C ARG A 101 -11.46 15.62 3.62
N VAL A 102 -10.54 16.46 4.05
CA VAL A 102 -9.10 16.18 4.10
C VAL A 102 -8.72 15.89 5.55
N GLY A 103 -8.13 14.72 5.77
CA GLY A 103 -7.46 14.37 7.03
C GLY A 103 -5.95 14.45 6.88
N VAL A 104 -5.23 14.07 7.93
CA VAL A 104 -3.78 13.92 7.92
C VAL A 104 -3.44 12.46 8.19
N ASP A 105 -2.71 11.84 7.28
CA ASP A 105 -2.21 10.46 7.43
C ASP A 105 -1.08 10.38 8.46
N GLY A 106 -0.79 9.19 8.97
CA GLY A 106 0.32 8.95 9.90
C GLY A 106 1.70 9.36 9.38
N CYS A 107 1.86 9.53 8.08
CA CYS A 107 3.09 10.07 7.47
C CYS A 107 3.09 11.61 7.32
N GLY A 108 2.06 12.31 7.80
CA GLY A 108 1.91 13.75 7.66
C GLY A 108 1.26 14.21 6.34
N ALA A 109 1.03 13.30 5.41
CA ALA A 109 0.42 13.65 4.12
C ALA A 109 -1.08 13.92 4.24
N PRO A 110 -1.65 14.83 3.42
CA PRO A 110 -3.09 14.92 3.25
C PRO A 110 -3.68 13.58 2.82
N THR A 111 -4.81 13.22 3.39
CA THR A 111 -5.56 12.02 3.01
C THR A 111 -7.02 12.37 2.81
N LEU A 112 -7.66 11.72 1.84
CA LEU A 112 -9.03 12.02 1.46
C LEU A 112 -10.00 10.97 2.02
N ARG A 113 -11.16 11.43 2.46
CA ARG A 113 -12.26 10.54 2.79
C ARG A 113 -12.89 10.00 1.50
N GLY A 114 -13.10 8.69 1.43
CA GLY A 114 -13.76 8.03 0.32
C GLY A 114 -14.52 6.78 0.76
N GLY A 115 -15.35 6.25 -0.12
CA GLY A 115 -16.06 4.98 0.09
C GLY A 115 -15.33 3.81 -0.57
N LEU A 116 -15.57 2.59 -0.06
CA LEU A 116 -15.03 1.37 -0.66
C LEU A 116 -15.38 1.19 -2.15
N PRO A 117 -16.62 1.48 -2.62
CA PRO A 117 -16.93 1.40 -4.05
C PRO A 117 -16.08 2.33 -4.92
N GLY A 118 -15.80 3.55 -4.45
CA GLY A 118 -14.92 4.50 -5.14
C GLY A 118 -13.48 3.99 -5.21
N LEU A 119 -12.96 3.42 -4.12
CA LEU A 119 -11.64 2.83 -4.09
C LEU A 119 -11.54 1.61 -5.03
N ALA A 120 -12.53 0.72 -5.04
CA ALA A 120 -12.59 -0.39 -5.96
C ALA A 120 -12.61 0.09 -7.42
N ARG A 121 -13.40 1.14 -7.75
CA ARG A 121 -13.40 1.77 -9.08
C ARG A 121 -12.02 2.29 -9.46
N ALA A 122 -11.32 2.98 -8.55
CA ALA A 122 -9.97 3.47 -8.81
C ALA A 122 -9.00 2.35 -9.16
N PHE A 123 -9.05 1.21 -8.45
CA PHE A 123 -8.21 0.05 -8.75
C PHE A 123 -8.63 -0.68 -10.03
N SER A 124 -9.92 -0.72 -10.36
CA SER A 124 -10.40 -1.17 -11.68
C SER A 124 -9.75 -0.36 -12.80
N ARG A 125 -9.81 0.97 -12.73
CA ARG A 125 -9.19 1.89 -13.69
C ARG A 125 -7.67 1.75 -13.73
N LEU A 126 -6.99 1.66 -12.57
CA LEU A 126 -5.55 1.40 -12.48
C LEU A 126 -5.16 0.12 -13.21
N SER A 127 -6.04 -0.89 -13.22
CA SER A 127 -5.75 -2.17 -13.86
C SER A 127 -5.83 -2.16 -15.38
N THR A 128 -6.46 -1.15 -16.00
CA THR A 128 -6.74 -1.14 -17.45
C THR A 128 -6.38 0.16 -18.17
N GLU A 129 -6.48 1.33 -17.54
CA GLU A 129 -6.23 2.59 -18.24
C GLU A 129 -4.76 2.72 -18.67
N PRO A 130 -4.50 3.08 -19.94
CA PRO A 130 -3.13 3.18 -20.47
C PRO A 130 -2.24 4.16 -19.69
N ARG A 131 -2.80 5.27 -19.21
CA ARG A 131 -2.04 6.29 -18.45
C ARG A 131 -1.44 5.76 -17.14
N PHE A 132 -1.96 4.65 -16.61
CA PHE A 132 -1.47 3.99 -15.40
C PHE A 132 -0.59 2.77 -15.67
N GLU A 133 -0.28 2.49 -16.94
CA GLU A 133 0.44 1.27 -17.31
C GLU A 133 1.77 1.12 -16.57
N GLN A 134 2.56 2.19 -16.50
CA GLN A 134 3.86 2.14 -15.81
C GLN A 134 3.71 1.82 -14.32
N ALA A 135 2.74 2.44 -13.63
CA ALA A 135 2.47 2.17 -12.22
C ALA A 135 1.97 0.74 -12.01
N ARG A 136 1.04 0.27 -12.86
CA ARG A 136 0.51 -1.10 -12.83
C ARG A 136 1.63 -2.12 -13.04
N LEU A 137 2.48 -1.93 -14.04
CA LEU A 137 3.60 -2.83 -14.33
C LEU A 137 4.63 -2.82 -13.21
N ALA A 138 4.95 -1.66 -12.63
CA ALA A 138 5.86 -1.56 -11.50
C ALA A 138 5.34 -2.32 -10.28
N MET A 139 4.06 -2.14 -9.92
CA MET A 139 3.44 -2.86 -8.80
C MET A 139 3.41 -4.37 -9.03
N HIS A 140 3.20 -4.82 -10.26
CA HIS A 140 3.18 -6.24 -10.60
C HIS A 140 4.60 -6.86 -10.61
N ARG A 141 5.58 -6.15 -11.17
CA ARG A 141 6.97 -6.65 -11.29
C ARG A 141 7.73 -6.61 -9.96
N PHE A 142 7.39 -5.69 -9.09
CA PHE A 142 8.09 -5.45 -7.82
C PHE A 142 7.15 -5.48 -6.61
N PRO A 143 6.37 -6.57 -6.41
CA PRO A 143 5.41 -6.65 -5.30
C PRO A 143 6.08 -6.49 -3.95
N ALA A 144 7.32 -6.94 -3.80
CA ALA A 144 8.09 -6.80 -2.57
C ALA A 144 8.52 -5.36 -2.23
N LEU A 145 8.43 -4.41 -3.19
CA LEU A 145 8.56 -2.97 -2.92
C LEU A 145 7.24 -2.34 -2.47
N VAL A 146 6.12 -2.99 -2.78
CA VAL A 146 4.78 -2.53 -2.41
C VAL A 146 4.38 -3.04 -1.03
N ALA A 147 4.75 -4.30 -0.70
CA ALA A 147 4.46 -4.97 0.58
C ALA A 147 5.63 -5.86 0.98
N ALA A 148 5.89 -5.99 2.29
CA ALA A 148 6.91 -6.92 2.78
C ALA A 148 6.48 -8.37 2.51
N ASN A 149 7.41 -9.21 2.05
CA ASN A 149 7.14 -10.61 1.66
C ASN A 149 6.58 -11.50 2.79
N THR A 150 6.74 -11.07 4.03
CA THR A 150 6.26 -11.79 5.21
C THR A 150 4.79 -11.51 5.55
N LEU A 151 4.13 -10.62 4.82
CA LEU A 151 2.78 -10.15 5.12
C LEU A 151 1.73 -10.84 4.22
N ALA A 152 0.53 -11.02 4.74
CA ALA A 152 -0.59 -11.66 4.05
C ALA A 152 -0.96 -10.97 2.73
N ASP A 153 -0.87 -9.62 2.68
CA ASP A 153 -1.14 -8.83 1.49
C ASP A 153 -0.11 -9.08 0.37
N ALA A 154 1.15 -9.34 0.71
CA ALA A 154 2.16 -9.74 -0.27
C ALA A 154 1.87 -11.12 -0.87
N THR A 155 1.45 -12.07 -0.02
CA THR A 155 1.04 -13.41 -0.49
C THR A 155 -0.16 -13.31 -1.43
N PHE A 156 -1.18 -12.51 -1.08
CA PHE A 156 -2.32 -12.28 -1.96
C PHE A 156 -1.90 -11.60 -3.28
N ALA A 157 -1.05 -10.56 -3.23
CA ALA A 157 -0.59 -9.83 -4.39
C ALA A 157 0.16 -10.72 -5.40
N ALA A 158 0.95 -11.68 -4.91
CA ALA A 158 1.69 -12.63 -5.76
C ALA A 158 0.76 -13.50 -6.63
N TRP A 159 -0.44 -13.80 -6.15
CA TRP A 159 -1.43 -14.62 -6.87
C TRP A 159 -2.47 -13.79 -7.62
N TRP A 160 -2.65 -12.52 -7.24
CA TRP A 160 -3.67 -11.68 -7.85
C TRP A 160 -3.37 -11.32 -9.31
N GLY A 161 -2.11 -11.09 -9.64
CA GLY A 161 -1.69 -10.76 -11.01
C GLY A 161 -2.07 -9.35 -11.48
N GLY A 162 -2.17 -8.40 -10.56
CA GLY A 162 -2.48 -7.00 -10.83
C GLY A 162 -2.09 -6.11 -9.66
N PRO A 163 -2.38 -4.79 -9.71
CA PRO A 163 -2.06 -3.88 -8.61
C PRO A 163 -2.85 -4.25 -7.34
N VAL A 164 -2.12 -4.33 -6.23
CA VAL A 164 -2.65 -4.51 -4.87
C VAL A 164 -2.00 -3.51 -3.95
N LYS A 165 -2.78 -2.87 -3.08
CA LYS A 165 -2.22 -1.98 -2.07
C LYS A 165 -3.04 -1.97 -0.79
N VAL A 166 -2.33 -2.11 0.32
CA VAL A 166 -2.90 -1.87 1.65
C VAL A 166 -2.83 -0.39 2.02
N GLY A 167 -3.84 0.05 2.74
CA GLY A 167 -3.85 1.30 3.47
C GLY A 167 -3.70 1.07 4.98
N ALA A 168 -3.58 2.14 5.73
CA ALA A 168 -3.63 2.08 7.18
C ALA A 168 -4.99 1.60 7.69
N GLN A 169 -5.03 1.12 8.94
CA GLN A 169 -6.26 0.75 9.62
C GLN A 169 -7.07 -0.35 8.90
N GLY A 170 -6.41 -1.36 8.35
CA GLY A 170 -7.07 -2.53 7.76
C GLY A 170 -7.81 -2.26 6.46
N LEU A 171 -7.27 -1.44 5.60
CA LEU A 171 -7.78 -1.18 4.26
C LEU A 171 -6.91 -1.91 3.22
N ILE A 172 -7.54 -2.54 2.22
CA ILE A 172 -6.87 -3.13 1.06
C ILE A 172 -7.72 -2.93 -0.19
N ALA A 173 -7.07 -2.71 -1.32
CA ALA A 173 -7.73 -2.70 -2.63
C ALA A 173 -6.85 -3.39 -3.67
N ALA A 174 -7.51 -3.97 -4.68
CA ALA A 174 -6.88 -4.68 -5.77
C ALA A 174 -7.65 -4.47 -7.08
N GLY A 175 -6.91 -4.47 -8.20
CA GLY A 175 -7.48 -4.34 -9.54
C GLY A 175 -6.90 -5.37 -10.50
N ARG A 176 -7.73 -5.98 -11.35
CA ARG A 176 -7.31 -6.91 -12.39
C ARG A 176 -8.34 -6.95 -13.51
N ASN A 177 -7.87 -6.80 -14.76
CA ASN A 177 -8.71 -6.92 -15.97
C ASN A 177 -10.01 -6.08 -15.92
N GLY A 178 -9.93 -4.86 -15.40
CA GLY A 178 -11.09 -3.97 -15.27
C GLY A 178 -12.00 -4.26 -14.07
N VAL A 179 -11.71 -5.30 -13.28
CA VAL A 179 -12.39 -5.55 -12.01
C VAL A 179 -11.59 -4.93 -10.88
N GLY A 180 -12.26 -4.18 -10.00
CA GLY A 180 -11.68 -3.62 -8.78
C GLY A 180 -12.41 -4.14 -7.55
N ILE A 181 -11.67 -4.54 -6.54
CA ILE A 181 -12.19 -4.98 -5.24
C ILE A 181 -11.53 -4.21 -4.12
N ALA A 182 -12.26 -3.95 -3.04
CA ALA A 182 -11.73 -3.30 -1.86
C ALA A 182 -12.37 -3.87 -0.59
N ALA A 183 -11.58 -3.96 0.48
CA ALA A 183 -12.05 -4.41 1.77
C ALA A 183 -11.53 -3.51 2.90
N LYS A 184 -12.30 -3.37 3.96
CA LYS A 184 -11.97 -2.60 5.15
C LYS A 184 -12.36 -3.40 6.39
N SER A 185 -11.40 -3.68 7.25
CA SER A 185 -11.65 -4.25 8.56
C SER A 185 -12.08 -3.15 9.56
N HIS A 186 -13.10 -3.40 10.34
CA HIS A 186 -13.58 -2.45 11.36
C HIS A 186 -12.59 -2.26 12.50
N GLU A 187 -11.88 -3.31 12.88
CA GLU A 187 -10.88 -3.30 13.96
C GLU A 187 -9.51 -2.81 13.51
N GLY A 188 -9.32 -2.55 12.21
CA GLY A 188 -8.07 -2.04 11.66
C GLY A 188 -7.04 -3.10 11.26
N SER A 189 -7.35 -4.40 11.35
CA SER A 189 -6.45 -5.49 10.93
C SER A 189 -6.34 -5.58 9.41
N VAL A 190 -5.11 -5.49 8.90
CA VAL A 190 -4.80 -5.72 7.48
C VAL A 190 -5.00 -7.19 7.11
N ASP A 191 -4.67 -8.12 8.00
CA ASP A 191 -4.81 -9.55 7.74
C ASP A 191 -6.28 -9.94 7.54
N ILE A 192 -7.18 -9.41 8.38
CA ILE A 192 -8.63 -9.64 8.23
C ILE A 192 -9.16 -9.02 6.93
N ALA A 193 -8.74 -7.80 6.59
CA ALA A 193 -9.12 -7.19 5.33
C ALA A 193 -8.58 -8.00 4.13
N THR A 194 -7.36 -8.54 4.24
CA THR A 194 -6.75 -9.39 3.21
C THR A 194 -7.47 -10.72 3.06
N ALA A 195 -7.88 -11.35 4.18
CA ALA A 195 -8.71 -12.54 4.15
C ALA A 195 -10.04 -12.28 3.42
N GLY A 196 -10.67 -11.14 3.72
CA GLY A 196 -11.93 -10.72 3.07
C GLY A 196 -11.77 -10.50 1.56
N ILE A 197 -10.73 -9.80 1.12
CA ILE A 197 -10.50 -9.54 -0.31
C ILE A 197 -10.10 -10.81 -1.07
N ALA A 198 -9.33 -11.71 -0.45
CA ALA A 198 -8.95 -12.98 -1.05
C ALA A 198 -10.17 -13.89 -1.24
N GLU A 199 -11.10 -13.91 -0.28
CA GLU A 199 -12.35 -14.66 -0.41
C GLU A 199 -13.26 -14.03 -1.48
N ALA A 200 -13.41 -12.71 -1.52
CA ALA A 200 -14.16 -12.03 -2.57
C ALA A 200 -13.60 -12.35 -3.96
N ALA A 201 -12.27 -12.30 -4.12
CA ALA A 201 -11.61 -12.64 -5.38
C ALA A 201 -11.87 -14.09 -5.82
N ARG A 202 -11.90 -15.03 -4.86
CA ARG A 202 -12.25 -16.43 -5.11
C ARG A 202 -13.70 -16.58 -5.57
N GLN A 203 -14.65 -15.94 -4.88
CA GLN A 203 -16.08 -16.01 -5.20
C GLN A 203 -16.43 -15.48 -6.59
N ILE A 204 -15.73 -14.45 -7.06
CA ILE A 204 -15.92 -13.90 -8.41
C ILE A 204 -15.08 -14.62 -9.49
N GLY A 205 -14.37 -15.70 -9.13
CA GLY A 205 -13.65 -16.53 -10.09
C GLY A 205 -12.39 -15.88 -10.68
N LEU A 206 -11.79 -14.91 -9.99
CA LEU A 206 -10.58 -14.20 -10.47
C LEU A 206 -9.27 -14.80 -9.95
N LEU A 207 -9.31 -15.75 -9.02
CA LEU A 207 -8.12 -16.46 -8.58
C LEU A 207 -7.94 -17.75 -9.39
N PRO A 208 -6.71 -18.09 -9.81
CA PRO A 208 -6.43 -19.38 -10.41
C PRO A 208 -6.60 -20.51 -9.36
N ALA A 209 -6.95 -21.72 -9.79
CA ALA A 209 -7.16 -22.84 -8.90
C ALA A 209 -5.93 -23.12 -7.98
N ALA A 210 -4.72 -22.96 -8.51
CA ALA A 210 -3.49 -23.10 -7.74
C ALA A 210 -3.34 -22.09 -6.59
N ALA A 211 -4.03 -20.95 -6.66
CA ALA A 211 -4.02 -19.95 -5.59
C ALA A 211 -4.86 -20.38 -4.38
N GLU A 212 -5.78 -21.32 -4.54
CA GLU A 212 -6.69 -21.72 -3.46
C GLU A 212 -5.94 -22.33 -2.27
N GLU A 213 -4.98 -23.21 -2.56
CA GLU A 213 -4.12 -23.81 -1.54
C GLU A 213 -3.15 -22.77 -0.94
N ALA A 214 -2.46 -22.02 -1.80
CA ALA A 214 -1.49 -21.03 -1.38
C ALA A 214 -2.09 -19.91 -0.52
N LEU A 215 -3.35 -19.54 -0.75
CA LEU A 215 -4.07 -18.52 0.01
C LEU A 215 -4.91 -19.09 1.16
N ASN A 216 -4.81 -20.39 1.44
CA ASN A 216 -5.60 -20.99 2.51
C ASN A 216 -5.31 -20.33 3.87
N ASP A 217 -4.04 -20.14 4.22
CA ASP A 217 -3.66 -19.52 5.50
C ASP A 217 -3.93 -17.99 5.51
N VAL A 218 -3.92 -17.33 4.36
CA VAL A 218 -4.39 -15.94 4.24
C VAL A 218 -5.88 -15.82 4.53
N ARG A 219 -6.68 -16.76 4.04
CA ARG A 219 -8.14 -16.80 4.23
C ARG A 219 -8.57 -17.37 5.57
N ARG A 220 -7.69 -18.14 6.23
CA ARG A 220 -7.95 -18.83 7.51
C ARG A 220 -6.89 -18.45 8.54
N ILE A 221 -6.98 -17.24 9.04
CA ILE A 221 -6.02 -16.68 9.99
C ILE A 221 -6.03 -17.54 11.26
N PRO A 222 -4.89 -18.13 11.67
CA PRO A 222 -4.85 -18.98 12.84
C PRO A 222 -5.07 -18.20 14.12
N VAL A 223 -5.90 -18.72 15.00
CA VAL A 223 -6.03 -18.24 16.40
C VAL A 223 -5.15 -19.14 17.26
N LEU A 224 -4.25 -18.52 18.01
CA LEU A 224 -3.31 -19.23 18.87
C LEU A 224 -3.72 -19.07 20.36
N GLY A 225 -3.67 -20.19 21.09
CA GLY A 225 -3.80 -20.23 22.54
C GLY A 225 -2.61 -21.00 23.12
N GLY A 226 -1.82 -20.37 23.99
CA GLY A 226 -0.59 -20.97 24.53
C GLY A 226 0.41 -21.43 23.45
N GLY A 227 0.51 -20.72 22.34
CA GLY A 227 1.36 -21.05 21.20
C GLY A 227 0.83 -22.18 20.30
N ARG A 228 -0.34 -22.72 20.57
CA ARG A 228 -0.98 -23.77 19.77
C ARG A 228 -2.16 -23.19 18.97
N ARG A 229 -2.38 -23.70 17.76
CA ARG A 229 -3.58 -23.35 16.98
C ARG A 229 -4.83 -23.91 17.69
N VAL A 230 -5.72 -23.03 18.16
CA VAL A 230 -6.97 -23.38 18.82
C VAL A 230 -8.21 -23.08 17.97
N GLY A 231 -8.02 -22.38 16.86
CA GLY A 231 -9.11 -22.03 15.93
C GLY A 231 -8.60 -21.26 14.73
N SER A 232 -9.51 -20.66 13.98
CA SER A 232 -9.21 -19.74 12.90
C SER A 232 -10.29 -18.68 12.75
N ILE A 233 -9.87 -17.48 12.34
CA ILE A 233 -10.76 -16.44 11.80
C ILE A 233 -10.85 -16.68 10.30
N GLN A 234 -12.04 -16.77 9.77
CA GLN A 234 -12.27 -17.01 8.34
C GLN A 234 -13.48 -16.23 7.84
N PRO A 235 -13.50 -15.83 6.57
CA PRO A 235 -14.68 -15.25 5.96
C PRO A 235 -15.86 -16.22 6.05
N ILE A 236 -17.04 -15.70 6.39
CA ILE A 236 -18.29 -16.47 6.30
C ILE A 236 -18.72 -16.39 4.83
N ALA A 237 -18.82 -17.52 4.16
CA ALA A 237 -19.50 -17.55 2.86
C ALA A 237 -20.91 -17.05 3.09
N ASN A 238 -21.35 -16.06 2.29
CA ASN A 238 -22.71 -15.55 2.38
C ASN A 238 -23.66 -16.75 2.38
N GLY A 239 -24.24 -17.01 3.56
CA GLY A 239 -25.28 -17.99 3.69
C GLY A 239 -26.42 -17.61 2.74
N ARG A 240 -26.82 -18.57 1.92
CA ARG A 240 -28.09 -18.52 1.24
C ARG A 240 -29.20 -18.54 2.26
#